data_8f6f03fe704730fc226c19ba09e41d44
#
_entry.id   8f6f03fe704730fc226c19ba09e41d44
#
_cell.length_a   1.000
_cell.length_b   1.000
_cell.length_c   1.000
_cell.angle_alpha   90.00
_cell.angle_beta   90.00
_cell.angle_gamma   90.00
#
_symmetry.space_group_name_H-M   'P 1'
#
loop_
_entity.id
_entity.type
_entity.pdbx_description
1 polymer ?
#
loop_
_entity_poly.entity_id
_entity_poly.type
_entity_poly.pdbx_seq_one_letter_code
_entity_poly.pdbx_strand_id
1 'polypeptide(L)'
;MVLTFNNKDVSAWLGLLFSIFKSGFTLSENGLFFQDGVKNYKQTAHTKADGSPYGDFIYSFKKAEPTHELKVYHSENEFAIDLDNIFKHYLADEDRDKNDVTLDMFLTAIPLIESFAKTFLKNHKHSLYTKFKKDYFNQLYKNAED
;
A
#
# COMPACT_ATOMS: atom_id res chain seq x y z
N MET A 1 5.96 11.91 11.46
CA MET A 1 5.46 10.61 11.97
C MET A 1 6.13 9.49 11.20
N VAL A 2 6.66 8.51 11.91
CA VAL A 2 7.21 7.30 11.32
C VAL A 2 6.32 6.12 11.72
N LEU A 3 6.01 5.27 10.77
CA LEU A 3 5.12 4.14 10.94
C LEU A 3 5.74 2.90 10.31
N THR A 4 5.76 1.82 11.04
CA THR A 4 6.08 0.48 10.50
C THR A 4 4.77 -0.30 10.39
N PHE A 5 4.51 -0.81 9.20
CA PHE A 5 3.28 -1.54 8.95
C PHE A 5 3.50 -2.65 7.92
N ASN A 6 3.00 -3.81 8.25
CA ASN A 6 2.99 -4.96 7.35
C ASN A 6 1.69 -5.72 7.53
N ASN A 7 0.93 -5.86 6.47
CA ASN A 7 -0.29 -6.63 6.45
C ASN A 7 -0.55 -7.15 5.03
N LYS A 8 -0.94 -8.39 4.92
CA LYS A 8 -1.31 -9.00 3.63
C LYS A 8 -2.67 -8.51 3.11
N ASP A 9 -3.47 -7.91 3.97
CA ASP A 9 -4.79 -7.41 3.61
C ASP A 9 -4.69 -5.99 3.05
N VAL A 10 -4.96 -5.87 1.76
CA VAL A 10 -4.97 -4.58 1.04
C VAL A 10 -5.97 -3.61 1.67
N SER A 11 -7.12 -4.10 2.15
CA SER A 11 -8.13 -3.25 2.80
C SER A 11 -7.59 -2.58 4.06
N ALA A 12 -6.82 -3.30 4.88
CA ALA A 12 -6.20 -2.76 6.08
C ALA A 12 -5.15 -1.70 5.73
N TRP A 13 -4.34 -1.96 4.72
CA TRP A 13 -3.34 -1.03 4.22
C TRP A 13 -3.97 0.26 3.68
N LEU A 14 -5.00 0.14 2.85
CA LEU A 14 -5.74 1.28 2.32
C LEU A 14 -6.40 2.10 3.44
N GLY A 15 -7.05 1.42 4.39
CA GLY A 15 -7.73 2.09 5.50
C GLY A 15 -6.77 2.91 6.35
N LEU A 16 -5.58 2.38 6.62
CA LEU A 16 -4.53 3.09 7.34
C LEU A 16 -4.07 4.33 6.58
N LEU A 17 -3.74 4.20 5.30
CA LEU A 17 -3.27 5.30 4.47
C LEU A 17 -4.34 6.38 4.28
N PHE A 18 -5.59 5.99 4.06
CA PHE A 18 -6.70 6.96 3.97
C PHE A 18 -6.83 7.79 5.24
N SER A 19 -6.72 7.15 6.40
CA SER A 19 -6.81 7.84 7.69
C SER A 19 -5.68 8.85 7.86
N ILE A 20 -4.46 8.47 7.49
CA ILE A 20 -3.28 9.32 7.57
C ILE A 20 -3.42 10.53 6.64
N PHE A 21 -3.76 10.30 5.37
CA PHE A 21 -3.88 11.38 4.39
C PHE A 21 -5.04 12.33 4.69
N LYS A 22 -6.17 11.81 5.15
CA LYS A 22 -7.30 12.64 5.58
C LYS A 22 -6.97 13.51 6.80
N SER A 23 -5.99 13.12 7.59
CA SER A 23 -5.53 13.89 8.75
C SER A 23 -4.52 14.99 8.40
N GLY A 24 -4.26 15.24 7.12
CA GLY A 24 -3.39 16.33 6.67
C GLY A 24 -1.92 15.96 6.53
N PHE A 25 -1.60 14.68 6.49
CA PHE A 25 -0.24 14.19 6.24
C PHE A 25 0.00 13.94 4.76
N THR A 26 1.27 13.98 4.38
CA THR A 26 1.77 13.51 3.08
C THR A 26 3.02 12.67 3.29
N LEU A 27 3.34 11.80 2.34
CA LEU A 27 4.56 11.01 2.42
C LEU A 27 5.77 11.93 2.25
N SER A 28 6.76 11.82 3.13
CA SER A 28 8.01 12.56 3.02
C SER A 28 8.80 12.12 1.79
N GLU A 29 9.66 12.98 1.26
CA GLU A 29 10.58 12.59 0.20
C GLU A 29 11.42 11.41 0.66
N ASN A 30 11.52 10.36 -0.17
CA ASN A 30 12.13 9.08 0.18
C ASN A 30 11.55 8.45 1.46
N GLY A 31 10.28 8.71 1.73
CA GLY A 31 9.63 8.33 2.98
C GLY A 31 9.13 6.89 3.06
N LEU A 32 9.36 6.07 2.04
CA LEU A 32 8.99 4.66 2.05
C LEU A 32 10.19 3.80 1.73
N PHE A 33 10.50 2.84 2.61
CA PHE A 33 11.52 1.84 2.37
C PHE A 33 11.15 0.52 3.03
N PHE A 34 11.77 -0.54 2.55
CA PHE A 34 11.56 -1.89 3.04
C PHE A 34 12.76 -2.34 3.88
N GLN A 35 12.48 -2.89 5.05
CA GLN A 35 13.46 -3.50 5.91
C GLN A 35 13.29 -5.01 5.89
N ASP A 36 14.30 -5.74 5.43
CA ASP A 36 14.27 -7.19 5.39
C ASP A 36 14.10 -7.80 6.79
N GLY A 37 13.33 -8.87 6.85
CA GLY A 37 13.18 -9.66 8.06
C GLY A 37 14.50 -10.35 8.45
N VAL A 38 14.76 -10.49 9.75
CA VAL A 38 15.91 -11.22 10.26
C VAL A 38 15.62 -12.71 10.20
N LYS A 39 16.36 -13.43 9.35
CA LYS A 39 16.13 -14.86 9.04
C LYS A 39 16.12 -15.81 10.24
N ASN A 40 16.71 -15.43 11.36
CA ASN A 40 16.86 -16.27 12.53
C ASN A 40 15.92 -15.93 13.70
N TYR A 41 15.07 -14.93 13.53
CA TYR A 41 14.02 -14.65 14.51
C TYR A 41 12.82 -15.55 14.26
N LYS A 42 12.47 -16.35 15.26
CA LYS A 42 11.17 -17.04 15.28
C LYS A 42 10.07 -15.99 15.41
N GLN A 43 9.39 -15.90 14.50
CA GLN A 43 8.66 -14.91 13.81
C GLN A 43 7.35 -14.57 14.51
N THR A 44 7.06 -13.32 14.57
CA THR A 44 5.71 -12.82 14.84
C THR A 44 4.68 -13.47 13.90
N ALA A 45 3.47 -13.66 14.36
CA ALA A 45 2.44 -14.42 13.63
C ALA A 45 2.18 -13.90 12.20
N HIS A 46 2.34 -12.60 11.95
CA HIS A 46 2.08 -12.02 10.64
C HIS A 46 3.19 -12.27 9.60
N THR A 47 4.42 -12.55 10.01
CA THR A 47 5.50 -12.92 9.08
C THR A 47 5.42 -14.38 8.63
N LYS A 48 4.63 -15.20 9.33
CA LYS A 48 4.37 -16.59 8.98
C LYS A 48 3.07 -16.78 8.20
N ALA A 49 2.25 -15.76 8.08
CA ALA A 49 1.00 -15.86 7.34
C ALA A 49 1.29 -15.90 5.83
N ASP A 50 0.62 -16.81 5.12
CA ASP A 50 0.72 -16.90 3.67
C ASP A 50 0.40 -15.56 3.01
N GLY A 51 1.26 -15.15 2.08
CA GLY A 51 1.09 -13.91 1.34
C GLY A 51 1.58 -12.66 2.05
N SER A 52 2.19 -12.77 3.23
CA SER A 52 2.80 -11.62 3.89
C SER A 52 4.19 -11.33 3.35
N PRO A 53 4.57 -10.05 3.16
CA PRO A 53 5.95 -9.68 2.86
C PRO A 53 6.89 -10.15 3.98
N TYR A 54 8.08 -10.58 3.59
CA TYR A 54 9.10 -11.03 4.54
C TYR A 54 9.95 -9.87 5.02
N GLY A 55 9.39 -9.05 5.91
CA GLY A 55 9.99 -7.85 6.45
C GLY A 55 8.94 -6.76 6.66
N ASP A 56 9.38 -5.56 6.92
CA ASP A 56 8.51 -4.43 7.24
C ASP A 56 8.66 -3.29 6.26
N PHE A 57 7.53 -2.69 5.89
CA PHE A 57 7.53 -1.41 5.19
C PHE A 57 7.54 -0.28 6.22
N ILE A 58 8.47 0.64 6.08
CA ILE A 58 8.62 1.79 6.96
C ILE A 58 8.25 3.04 6.19
N TYR A 59 7.28 3.77 6.75
CA TYR A 59 6.72 4.98 6.17
C TYR A 59 7.10 6.18 7.01
N SER A 60 7.56 7.25 6.36
CA SER A 60 7.76 8.54 7.00
C SER A 60 6.81 9.57 6.40
N PHE A 61 5.95 10.13 7.23
CA PHE A 61 4.96 11.14 6.84
C PHE A 61 5.27 12.46 7.52
N LYS A 62 4.97 13.55 6.84
CA LYS A 62 5.00 14.91 7.39
C LYS A 62 3.62 15.54 7.30
N LYS A 63 3.31 16.40 8.27
CA LYS A 63 2.08 17.19 8.23
C LYS A 63 2.30 18.40 7.33
N ALA A 64 1.89 18.29 6.09
CA ALA A 64 2.09 19.29 5.05
C ALA A 64 1.17 19.00 3.86
N GLU A 65 1.03 19.99 2.97
CA GLU A 65 0.42 19.78 1.66
C GLU A 65 1.33 18.88 0.80
N PRO A 66 0.74 18.07 -0.11
CA PRO A 66 1.53 17.23 -1.01
C PRO A 66 2.35 18.08 -1.97
N THR A 67 3.54 17.60 -2.34
CA THR A 67 4.42 18.26 -3.32
C THR A 67 4.08 17.88 -4.75
N HIS A 68 3.32 16.80 -4.95
CA HIS A 68 2.82 16.36 -6.25
C HIS A 68 1.41 16.89 -6.51
N GLU A 69 1.03 16.97 -7.79
CA GLU A 69 -0.32 17.32 -8.17
C GLU A 69 -1.29 16.19 -7.82
N LEU A 70 -2.40 16.52 -7.14
CA LEU A 70 -3.42 15.56 -6.81
C LEU A 70 -4.31 15.27 -8.03
N LYS A 71 -4.51 13.99 -8.33
CA LYS A 71 -5.53 13.56 -9.28
C LYS A 71 -6.92 13.72 -8.65
N VAL A 72 -7.82 14.43 -9.31
CA VAL A 72 -9.20 14.58 -8.83
C VAL A 72 -10.01 13.34 -9.20
N TYR A 73 -10.52 12.64 -8.20
CA TYR A 73 -11.41 11.49 -8.38
C TYR A 73 -12.86 11.88 -8.21
N HIS A 74 -13.71 11.43 -9.12
CA HIS A 74 -15.15 11.71 -9.10
C HIS A 74 -15.97 10.51 -8.63
N SER A 75 -15.37 9.33 -8.56
CA SER A 75 -16.04 8.12 -8.08
C SER A 75 -15.06 7.13 -7.47
N GLU A 76 -15.58 6.25 -6.62
CA GLU A 76 -14.81 5.11 -6.09
C GLU A 76 -14.34 4.17 -7.21
N ASN A 77 -15.14 4.03 -8.26
CA ASN A 77 -14.83 3.14 -9.36
C ASN A 77 -13.61 3.59 -10.17
N GLU A 78 -13.45 4.89 -10.40
CA GLU A 78 -12.24 5.42 -11.04
C GLU A 78 -10.99 5.05 -10.27
N PHE A 79 -11.00 5.23 -8.97
CA PHE A 79 -9.87 4.88 -8.11
C PHE A 79 -9.63 3.36 -8.08
N ALA A 80 -10.70 2.57 -8.00
CA ALA A 80 -10.59 1.11 -8.01
C ALA A 80 -9.94 0.60 -9.30
N ILE A 81 -10.28 1.17 -10.45
CA ILE A 81 -9.68 0.82 -11.74
C ILE A 81 -8.19 1.18 -11.76
N ASP A 82 -7.82 2.38 -11.33
CA ASP A 82 -6.43 2.82 -11.29
C ASP A 82 -5.59 1.92 -10.39
N LEU A 83 -6.09 1.60 -9.20
CA LEU A 83 -5.38 0.74 -8.25
C LEU A 83 -5.22 -0.68 -8.77
N ASP A 84 -6.28 -1.24 -9.35
CA ASP A 84 -6.27 -2.60 -9.93
C ASP A 84 -5.26 -2.69 -11.09
N ASN A 85 -5.19 -1.65 -11.93
CA ASN A 85 -4.24 -1.60 -13.03
C ASN A 85 -2.78 -1.55 -12.53
N ILE A 86 -2.51 -0.79 -11.47
CA ILE A 86 -1.17 -0.75 -10.86
C ILE A 86 -0.80 -2.15 -10.34
N PHE A 87 -1.67 -2.78 -9.57
CA PHE A 87 -1.39 -4.09 -9.00
C PHE A 87 -1.21 -5.16 -10.07
N LYS A 88 -2.04 -5.18 -11.09
CA LYS A 88 -1.88 -6.12 -12.22
C LYS A 88 -0.58 -5.93 -12.98
N HIS A 89 -0.16 -4.68 -13.19
CA HIS A 89 1.10 -4.38 -13.87
C HIS A 89 2.29 -4.96 -13.10
N TYR A 90 2.37 -4.74 -11.80
CA TYR A 90 3.48 -5.22 -10.98
C TYR A 90 3.41 -6.73 -10.71
N LEU A 91 2.21 -7.31 -10.56
CA LEU A 91 2.05 -8.76 -10.39
C LEU A 91 2.46 -9.57 -11.63
N ALA A 92 2.49 -8.95 -12.80
CA ALA A 92 2.94 -9.60 -14.04
C ALA A 92 4.48 -9.71 -14.12
N ASP A 93 5.21 -9.01 -13.26
CA ASP A 93 6.67 -9.04 -13.23
C ASP A 93 7.16 -10.21 -12.36
N GLU A 94 7.43 -11.36 -13.00
CA GLU A 94 7.84 -12.59 -12.32
C GLU A 94 9.35 -12.69 -12.06
N ASP A 95 10.16 -11.86 -12.73
CA ASP A 95 11.62 -11.98 -12.74
C ASP A 95 12.32 -11.18 -11.64
N ARG A 96 11.63 -10.24 -11.04
CA ARG A 96 12.18 -9.38 -9.99
C ARG A 96 11.97 -9.96 -8.59
N ASP A 97 12.80 -9.52 -7.65
CA ASP A 97 12.59 -9.79 -6.23
C ASP A 97 11.20 -9.27 -5.78
N LYS A 98 10.49 -10.09 -5.01
CA LYS A 98 9.11 -9.80 -4.59
C LYS A 98 9.00 -8.53 -3.74
N ASN A 99 9.99 -8.28 -2.89
CA ASN A 99 10.00 -7.09 -2.03
C ASN A 99 10.25 -5.82 -2.84
N ASP A 100 11.13 -5.88 -3.84
CA ASP A 100 11.39 -4.76 -4.74
C ASP A 100 10.16 -4.41 -5.58
N VAL A 101 9.47 -5.43 -6.11
CA VAL A 101 8.21 -5.25 -6.83
C VAL A 101 7.15 -4.63 -5.94
N THR A 102 7.02 -5.11 -4.70
CA THR A 102 6.04 -4.57 -3.74
C THR A 102 6.35 -3.12 -3.37
N LEU A 103 7.62 -2.80 -3.16
CA LEU A 103 8.04 -1.42 -2.88
C LEU A 103 7.69 -0.47 -4.02
N ASP A 104 8.01 -0.84 -5.26
CA ASP A 104 7.70 -0.04 -6.44
C ASP A 104 6.19 0.11 -6.64
N MET A 105 5.44 -0.97 -6.42
CA MET A 105 3.97 -0.95 -6.48
C MET A 105 3.39 0.05 -5.48
N PHE A 106 3.87 0.04 -4.24
CA PHE A 106 3.42 0.99 -3.21
C PHE A 106 3.81 2.43 -3.55
N LEU A 107 5.05 2.66 -4.00
CA LEU A 107 5.50 3.98 -4.42
C LEU A 107 4.67 4.55 -5.58
N THR A 108 4.19 3.70 -6.47
CA THR A 108 3.31 4.09 -7.57
C THR A 108 1.87 4.33 -7.09
N ALA A 109 1.38 3.50 -6.16
CA ALA A 109 -0.01 3.56 -5.70
C ALA A 109 -0.25 4.68 -4.67
N ILE A 110 0.72 4.98 -3.81
CA ILE A 110 0.54 5.93 -2.71
C ILE A 110 0.11 7.33 -3.17
N PRO A 111 0.69 7.95 -4.22
CA PRO A 111 0.21 9.24 -4.71
C PRO A 111 -1.26 9.23 -5.15
N LEU A 112 -1.73 8.13 -5.74
CA LEU A 112 -3.13 7.98 -6.13
C LEU A 112 -4.03 7.74 -4.92
N ILE A 113 -3.56 7.02 -3.91
CA ILE A 113 -4.28 6.83 -2.65
C ILE A 113 -4.43 8.17 -1.92
N GLU A 114 -3.38 8.97 -1.87
CA GLU A 114 -3.45 10.31 -1.30
C GLU A 114 -4.44 11.20 -2.08
N SER A 115 -4.37 11.17 -3.41
CA SER A 115 -5.29 11.91 -4.28
C SER A 115 -6.74 11.53 -4.00
N PHE A 116 -7.03 10.24 -3.93
CA PHE A 116 -8.39 9.76 -3.66
C PHE A 116 -8.87 10.16 -2.26
N ALA A 117 -8.01 10.04 -1.24
CA ALA A 117 -8.34 10.43 0.12
C ALA A 117 -8.66 11.93 0.24
N LYS A 118 -7.89 12.78 -0.44
CA LYS A 118 -7.99 14.23 -0.33
C LYS A 118 -8.99 14.87 -1.30
N THR A 119 -9.30 14.23 -2.43
CA THR A 119 -10.24 14.78 -3.42
C THR A 119 -11.64 14.17 -3.33
N PHE A 120 -11.76 12.89 -3.03
CA PHE A 120 -13.05 12.19 -2.97
C PHE A 120 -13.50 11.88 -1.54
N LEU A 121 -12.68 11.20 -0.75
CA LEU A 121 -13.06 10.76 0.60
C LEU A 121 -13.25 11.92 1.59
N LYS A 122 -12.69 13.08 1.30
CA LYS A 122 -12.89 14.28 2.11
C LYS A 122 -14.38 14.63 2.28
N ASN A 123 -15.19 14.38 1.24
CA ASN A 123 -16.60 14.76 1.19
C ASN A 123 -17.57 13.57 1.12
N HIS A 124 -17.07 12.34 1.11
CA HIS A 124 -17.87 11.13 0.92
C HIS A 124 -17.55 10.08 1.97
N LYS A 125 -18.58 9.47 2.53
CA LYS A 125 -18.44 8.21 3.27
C LYS A 125 -18.22 7.09 2.27
N HIS A 126 -17.36 6.12 2.62
CA HIS A 126 -16.96 5.07 1.69
C HIS A 126 -17.26 3.67 2.21
N SER A 127 -17.50 2.79 1.27
CA SER A 127 -17.65 1.35 1.49
C SER A 127 -16.52 0.55 0.82
N LEU A 128 -15.36 1.18 0.63
CA LEU A 128 -14.25 0.59 -0.13
C LEU A 128 -13.68 -0.67 0.48
N TYR A 129 -13.77 -0.82 1.80
CA TYR A 129 -13.25 -1.99 2.49
C TYR A 129 -13.85 -3.31 2.00
N THR A 130 -15.05 -3.30 1.46
CA THR A 130 -15.70 -4.49 0.92
C THR A 130 -15.33 -4.78 -0.53
N LYS A 131 -14.88 -3.76 -1.28
CA LYS A 131 -14.55 -3.90 -2.70
C LYS A 131 -13.13 -4.40 -2.96
N PHE A 132 -12.19 -4.13 -2.05
CA PHE A 132 -10.78 -4.51 -2.19
C PHE A 132 -10.42 -5.77 -1.40
N LYS A 133 -11.30 -6.76 -1.37
CA LYS A 133 -11.01 -8.08 -0.77
C LYS A 133 -10.10 -8.96 -1.63
N LYS A 134 -9.55 -8.44 -2.70
CA LYS A 134 -8.60 -9.20 -3.52
C LYS A 134 -7.28 -9.33 -2.78
N ASP A 135 -6.83 -10.54 -2.65
CA ASP A 135 -5.60 -10.88 -1.95
C ASP A 135 -4.40 -10.78 -2.89
N TYR A 136 -4.04 -9.53 -3.25
CA TYR A 136 -2.92 -9.28 -4.15
C TYR A 136 -1.59 -9.78 -3.57
N PHE A 137 -1.42 -9.65 -2.26
CA PHE A 137 -0.18 -10.07 -1.62
C PHE A 137 -0.03 -11.58 -1.59
N ASN A 138 -1.11 -12.33 -1.41
CA ASN A 138 -1.07 -13.78 -1.54
C ASN A 138 -0.65 -14.21 -2.95
N GLN A 139 -1.10 -13.53 -3.98
CA GLN A 139 -0.68 -13.82 -5.35
C GLN A 139 0.81 -13.53 -5.55
N LEU A 140 1.32 -12.47 -4.93
CA LEU A 140 2.72 -12.06 -5.07
C LEU A 140 3.68 -12.97 -4.29
N TYR A 141 3.31 -13.39 -3.09
CA TYR A 141 4.19 -14.14 -2.18
C TYR A 141 3.89 -15.62 -2.06
N LYS A 142 2.84 -16.13 -2.69
CA LYS A 142 2.39 -17.52 -2.58
C LYS A 142 3.42 -18.54 -3.09
N ASN A 143 4.31 -18.14 -3.97
CA ASN A 143 5.31 -19.00 -4.58
C ASN A 143 6.72 -18.81 -4.01
N ALA A 144 6.86 -18.07 -2.94
CA ALA A 144 8.17 -17.78 -2.35
C ALA A 144 8.72 -18.92 -1.47
N GLU A 145 7.91 -19.94 -1.22
CA GLU A 145 8.29 -21.12 -0.42
C GLU A 145 8.58 -22.38 -1.25
N ASP A 146 8.42 -22.30 -2.55
CA ASP A 146 8.74 -23.43 -3.47
C ASP A 146 10.19 -23.37 -3.98
#